data_f2490c8f50fec06d8e9663c829e01c18
#
_entry.id   f2490c8f50fec06d8e9663c829e01c18
#
_cell.length_a   1.000
_cell.length_b   1.000
_cell.length_c   1.000
_cell.angle_alpha   90.00
_cell.angle_beta   90.00
_cell.angle_gamma   90.00
#
_symmetry.space_group_name_H-M   'P 1'
#
loop_
_entity.id
_entity.type
_entity.pdbx_description
1 polymer ?
#
loop_
_entity_poly.entity_id
_entity_poly.type
_entity_poly.pdbx_seq_one_letter_code
_entity_poly.pdbx_strand_id
1 'polypeptide(L)'
;MWKQFLGKLSGKSPKSGGGGGWGSPPPKSPTSYDVNGRQWDSMRASPPLAAIAGAEGETREDVFLRKLNVCCVLFDFSNDRGRDSPERERKRQVLMSLVDCLGTAEEPLTEAMVSACVRMFAINLFRVFPPKVRPGTGAAAEADEDDPFFDPSWYHLQVVYELLLRFVTSPVIDVKVARKYMDNSFISRLLDLLDSDDPRERDCLKTVLHRIYGKFMGNRPFIRKAVSNIFYRFVSDADRHNGIAELLEVFGSVISGFAKPLKEEHKLFLWKALIPLHKPKTVGMYLPQLTYCITQFIDKEPKLSGTVIRGLLKYWPVTNSQKEMMFLGELEEVLELTEMPEFQKCMVPLFRRVAHCLNSSHFQVAERALFLWNNEHLFGLISQNHQVILPIIYPALERNARLHWNQSVLNVTMNVRKMFFDMDQKLLLACQKNFQEEEEKQAASEERRRLIWEHLERNAAFHPVTRDISFAAFPKPAPLVAPTMT
;
A
#
# COMPACT_ATOMS: atom_id res chain seq x y z
N MET A 1 17.68 7.39 -7.12
CA MET A 1 16.74 8.01 -6.16
C MET A 1 16.49 7.16 -4.89
N TRP A 2 16.32 5.85 -4.97
CA TRP A 2 16.07 4.95 -3.81
C TRP A 2 17.17 4.91 -2.73
N LYS A 3 18.44 5.02 -3.09
CA LYS A 3 19.56 5.03 -2.11
C LYS A 3 19.61 6.29 -1.23
N GLN A 4 18.95 7.38 -1.61
CA GLN A 4 18.87 8.60 -0.80
C GLN A 4 17.69 8.62 0.19
N PHE A 5 16.69 7.74 0.00
CA PHE A 5 15.51 7.68 0.87
C PHE A 5 15.77 6.92 2.18
N LEU A 6 16.65 5.91 2.14
CA LEU A 6 17.01 5.09 3.31
C LEU A 6 17.88 5.82 4.35
N GLY A 7 18.45 6.97 4.01
CA GLY A 7 19.33 7.73 4.91
C GLY A 7 18.64 8.77 5.79
N LYS A 8 17.34 9.02 5.67
CA LYS A 8 16.64 10.12 6.37
C LYS A 8 15.73 9.71 7.53
N LEU A 9 15.62 8.43 7.85
CA LEU A 9 14.72 7.93 8.92
C LEU A 9 15.41 7.64 10.27
N SER A 10 16.68 8.07 10.45
CA SER A 10 17.35 7.98 11.75
C SER A 10 17.56 9.38 12.34
N GLY A 11 16.67 9.81 13.23
CA GLY A 11 16.91 11.04 13.96
C GLY A 11 15.80 11.57 14.84
N LYS A 12 15.93 11.30 16.16
CA LYS A 12 15.44 12.06 17.31
C LYS A 12 14.07 11.71 17.91
N SER A 13 14.14 11.09 19.08
CA SER A 13 13.07 10.96 20.07
C SER A 13 12.81 12.28 20.80
N PRO A 14 11.58 12.61 21.16
CA PRO A 14 11.24 13.49 22.28
C PRO A 14 10.69 12.73 23.49
N LYS A 15 10.84 13.37 24.66
CA LYS A 15 10.61 12.88 26.01
C LYS A 15 9.13 12.89 26.41
N SER A 16 8.82 12.00 27.36
CA SER A 16 7.56 11.70 28.01
C SER A 16 6.91 12.79 28.86
N GLY A 17 5.56 12.76 28.94
CA GLY A 17 4.75 13.35 30.00
C GLY A 17 3.52 12.48 30.24
N GLY A 18 3.27 12.10 31.52
CA GLY A 18 2.30 11.09 31.92
C GLY A 18 0.88 11.62 32.21
N GLY A 19 -0.08 10.68 32.37
CA GLY A 19 -1.45 10.92 32.83
C GLY A 19 -2.27 9.63 32.82
N GLY A 20 -2.78 9.22 33.98
CA GLY A 20 -3.45 7.94 34.21
C GLY A 20 -4.96 7.94 33.88
N GLY A 21 -5.51 6.74 33.70
CA GLY A 21 -6.94 6.50 33.53
C GLY A 21 -7.30 5.02 33.69
N TRP A 22 -8.30 4.74 34.46
CA TRP A 22 -8.78 3.42 34.89
C TRP A 22 -9.55 2.68 33.78
N GLY A 23 -9.24 1.42 33.56
CA GLY A 23 -9.96 0.54 32.64
C GLY A 23 -10.09 -0.88 33.13
N SER A 24 -11.29 -1.47 33.02
CA SER A 24 -11.70 -2.81 33.43
C SER A 24 -10.95 -3.93 32.71
N PRO A 25 -10.84 -5.16 33.27
CA PRO A 25 -10.06 -6.24 32.68
C PRO A 25 -10.69 -6.79 31.38
N PRO A 26 -9.87 -7.18 30.39
CA PRO A 26 -10.35 -7.71 29.12
C PRO A 26 -10.90 -9.15 29.23
N PRO A 27 -11.83 -9.54 28.35
CA PRO A 27 -12.36 -10.90 28.31
C PRO A 27 -11.31 -11.91 27.83
N LYS A 28 -11.41 -13.14 28.32
CA LYS A 28 -10.52 -14.26 27.97
C LYS A 28 -10.57 -14.57 26.46
N SER A 29 -9.40 -14.67 25.85
CA SER A 29 -9.21 -14.97 24.44
C SER A 29 -9.73 -16.38 24.04
N PRO A 30 -10.29 -16.55 22.84
CA PRO A 30 -10.69 -17.87 22.33
C PRO A 30 -9.47 -18.73 22.00
N THR A 31 -9.54 -20.01 22.34
CA THR A 31 -8.55 -21.04 22.03
C THR A 31 -8.33 -21.20 20.52
N SER A 32 -7.09 -21.10 20.07
CA SER A 32 -6.74 -21.28 18.65
C SER A 32 -6.25 -22.72 18.38
N TYR A 33 -6.80 -23.32 17.29
CA TYR A 33 -6.42 -24.64 16.78
C TYR A 33 -5.70 -24.50 15.42
N ASP A 34 -4.78 -25.42 15.10
CA ASP A 34 -4.19 -25.53 13.77
C ASP A 34 -5.09 -26.29 12.79
N VAL A 35 -4.73 -26.30 11.49
CA VAL A 35 -5.47 -27.00 10.42
C VAL A 35 -5.53 -28.54 10.65
N ASN A 36 -4.70 -29.06 11.53
CA ASN A 36 -4.65 -30.49 11.93
C ASN A 36 -5.27 -30.73 13.32
N GLY A 37 -5.99 -29.75 13.90
CA GLY A 37 -6.67 -29.89 15.19
C GLY A 37 -5.75 -29.90 16.41
N ARG A 38 -4.48 -29.50 16.27
CA ARG A 38 -3.55 -29.39 17.41
C ARG A 38 -3.80 -28.09 18.16
N GLN A 39 -4.06 -28.23 19.44
CA GLN A 39 -4.25 -27.10 20.35
C GLN A 39 -2.90 -26.49 20.73
N TRP A 40 -2.55 -25.36 20.16
CA TRP A 40 -1.30 -24.66 20.46
C TRP A 40 -1.23 -24.19 21.93
N ASP A 41 -2.36 -23.96 22.57
CA ASP A 41 -2.41 -23.57 23.99
C ASP A 41 -1.97 -24.69 24.95
N SER A 42 -2.08 -25.98 24.56
CA SER A 42 -1.58 -27.11 25.38
C SER A 42 -0.05 -27.21 25.40
N MET A 43 0.64 -26.54 24.47
CA MET A 43 2.10 -26.50 24.42
C MET A 43 2.71 -25.40 25.31
N ARG A 44 1.90 -24.55 25.93
CA ARG A 44 2.33 -23.43 26.79
C ARG A 44 2.63 -23.83 28.25
N ALA A 45 2.52 -25.12 28.62
CA ALA A 45 2.91 -25.60 29.95
C ALA A 45 4.43 -25.41 30.14
N SER A 46 4.81 -24.44 30.95
CA SER A 46 6.18 -23.99 31.13
C SER A 46 6.94 -24.89 32.12
N PRO A 47 8.12 -25.44 31.76
CA PRO A 47 9.04 -25.94 32.74
C PRO A 47 9.69 -24.80 33.53
N PRO A 48 10.00 -24.97 34.81
CA PRO A 48 10.61 -23.92 35.60
C PRO A 48 12.02 -23.56 35.08
N LEU A 49 12.32 -22.24 35.09
CA LEU A 49 13.60 -21.66 34.63
C LEU A 49 14.85 -22.13 35.40
N ALA A 50 14.70 -22.95 36.44
CA ALA A 50 15.79 -23.42 37.30
C ALA A 50 16.78 -24.40 36.64
N ALA A 51 16.49 -24.90 35.43
CA ALA A 51 17.24 -25.97 34.78
C ALA A 51 18.42 -25.51 33.89
N ILE A 52 19.06 -24.35 34.18
CA ILE A 52 20.15 -23.82 33.30
C ILE A 52 21.54 -24.32 33.72
N ALA A 53 21.71 -24.89 34.94
CA ALA A 53 22.99 -25.43 35.38
C ALA A 53 23.29 -26.75 34.63
N GLY A 54 24.41 -26.79 33.88
CA GLY A 54 24.83 -27.98 33.15
C GLY A 54 25.19 -29.14 34.09
N ALA A 55 24.74 -30.34 33.76
CA ALA A 55 25.26 -31.56 34.36
C ALA A 55 26.56 -31.96 33.68
N GLU A 56 27.52 -32.48 34.43
CA GLU A 56 28.76 -33.05 33.87
C GLU A 56 28.40 -34.19 32.91
N GLY A 57 28.84 -34.06 31.63
CA GLY A 57 28.61 -35.08 30.59
C GLY A 57 27.51 -34.78 29.57
N GLU A 58 26.90 -33.57 29.58
CA GLU A 58 25.88 -33.18 28.58
C GLU A 58 26.49 -32.94 27.19
N THR A 59 25.76 -33.42 26.18
CA THR A 59 26.13 -33.17 24.79
C THR A 59 25.80 -31.69 24.40
N ARG A 60 26.47 -31.17 23.36
CA ARG A 60 26.16 -29.84 22.77
C ARG A 60 24.68 -29.74 22.39
N GLU A 61 24.11 -30.84 21.91
CA GLU A 61 22.70 -30.92 21.54
C GLU A 61 21.77 -30.74 22.74
N ASP A 62 22.05 -31.44 23.87
CA ASP A 62 21.23 -31.36 25.08
C ASP A 62 21.23 -29.95 25.66
N VAL A 63 22.39 -29.28 25.69
CA VAL A 63 22.52 -27.88 26.14
C VAL A 63 21.73 -26.94 25.25
N PHE A 64 21.80 -27.14 23.92
CA PHE A 64 21.06 -26.31 22.97
C PHE A 64 19.55 -26.50 23.13
N LEU A 65 19.06 -27.71 23.20
CA LEU A 65 17.65 -28.05 23.41
C LEU A 65 17.11 -27.48 24.72
N ARG A 66 17.91 -27.56 25.81
CA ARG A 66 17.54 -26.97 27.09
C ARG A 66 17.41 -25.45 27.01
N LYS A 67 18.36 -24.75 26.37
CA LYS A 67 18.30 -23.33 26.15
C LYS A 67 17.02 -22.94 25.38
N LEU A 68 16.66 -23.66 24.32
CA LEU A 68 15.42 -23.43 23.56
C LEU A 68 14.17 -23.64 24.43
N ASN A 69 14.15 -24.69 25.28
CA ASN A 69 13.01 -24.91 26.18
C ASN A 69 12.83 -23.78 27.19
N VAL A 70 13.90 -23.21 27.74
CA VAL A 70 13.86 -22.04 28.60
C VAL A 70 13.26 -20.83 27.82
N CYS A 71 13.61 -20.67 26.54
CA CYS A 71 13.09 -19.60 25.71
C CYS A 71 11.60 -19.77 25.36
N CYS A 72 11.01 -20.94 25.56
CA CYS A 72 9.57 -21.15 25.37
C CYS A 72 8.69 -20.59 26.50
N VAL A 73 9.26 -20.12 27.62
CA VAL A 73 8.52 -19.46 28.68
C VAL A 73 8.04 -18.10 28.20
N LEU A 74 6.73 -17.83 28.31
CA LEU A 74 6.15 -16.53 27.97
C LEU A 74 6.03 -15.64 29.21
N PHE A 75 6.29 -14.35 29.03
CA PHE A 75 6.12 -13.33 30.06
C PHE A 75 5.02 -12.34 29.63
N ASP A 76 4.29 -11.82 30.61
CA ASP A 76 3.37 -10.72 30.40
C ASP A 76 4.11 -9.38 30.55
N PHE A 77 4.12 -8.58 29.49
CA PHE A 77 4.76 -7.26 29.44
C PHE A 77 3.79 -6.09 29.64
N SER A 78 2.50 -6.36 29.81
CA SER A 78 1.48 -5.31 30.00
C SER A 78 1.60 -4.56 31.30
N ASN A 79 2.23 -5.16 32.34
CA ASN A 79 2.45 -4.57 33.65
C ASN A 79 3.88 -4.04 33.83
N ASP A 80 4.02 -2.75 34.08
CA ASP A 80 5.29 -2.04 34.32
C ASP A 80 6.08 -2.59 35.53
N ARG A 81 5.37 -3.18 36.53
CA ARG A 81 5.97 -3.74 37.76
C ARG A 81 6.92 -4.92 37.54
N GLY A 82 7.00 -5.42 36.32
CA GLY A 82 7.86 -6.57 35.94
C GLY A 82 8.94 -6.25 34.93
N ARG A 83 9.21 -4.98 34.59
CA ARG A 83 10.26 -4.62 33.60
C ARG A 83 11.64 -5.12 34.01
N ASP A 84 11.94 -5.12 35.30
CA ASP A 84 13.24 -5.52 35.86
C ASP A 84 13.25 -6.94 36.41
N SER A 85 12.33 -7.83 35.96
CA SER A 85 12.34 -9.22 36.40
C SER A 85 13.63 -9.93 35.97
N PRO A 86 14.44 -10.46 36.89
CA PRO A 86 15.67 -11.16 36.56
C PRO A 86 15.46 -12.38 35.65
N GLU A 87 14.24 -12.91 35.64
CA GLU A 87 13.85 -14.02 34.78
C GLU A 87 13.69 -13.61 33.31
N ARG A 88 13.15 -12.41 33.06
CA ARG A 88 13.04 -11.83 31.72
C ARG A 88 14.43 -11.56 31.14
N GLU A 89 15.31 -10.95 31.91
CA GLU A 89 16.69 -10.68 31.47
C GLU A 89 17.47 -11.97 31.26
N ARG A 90 17.29 -12.98 32.10
CA ARG A 90 17.89 -14.30 31.92
C ARG A 90 17.43 -14.97 30.61
N LYS A 91 16.14 -14.95 30.31
CA LYS A 91 15.61 -15.43 29.01
C LYS A 91 16.26 -14.68 27.85
N ARG A 92 16.37 -13.35 27.94
CA ARG A 92 17.00 -12.53 26.90
C ARG A 92 18.45 -12.92 26.68
N GLN A 93 19.23 -13.09 27.73
CA GLN A 93 20.63 -13.52 27.66
C GLN A 93 20.76 -14.90 27.00
N VAL A 94 19.85 -15.82 27.33
CA VAL A 94 19.81 -17.15 26.68
C VAL A 94 19.48 -17.03 25.19
N LEU A 95 18.51 -16.18 24.81
CA LEU A 95 18.20 -15.92 23.41
C LEU A 95 19.40 -15.34 22.66
N MET A 96 20.12 -14.38 23.25
CA MET A 96 21.33 -13.81 22.64
C MET A 96 22.44 -14.88 22.48
N SER A 97 22.63 -15.74 23.48
CA SER A 97 23.58 -16.84 23.37
C SER A 97 23.24 -17.86 22.28
N LEU A 98 21.94 -18.04 21.97
CA LEU A 98 21.48 -18.87 20.84
C LEU A 98 21.73 -18.18 19.50
N VAL A 99 21.55 -16.86 19.42
CA VAL A 99 21.88 -16.04 18.22
C VAL A 99 23.38 -16.20 17.89
N ASP A 100 24.24 -16.05 18.89
CA ASP A 100 25.70 -16.22 18.72
C ASP A 100 26.05 -17.65 18.32
N CYS A 101 25.44 -18.63 18.96
CA CYS A 101 25.64 -20.06 18.67
C CYS A 101 25.29 -20.40 17.21
N LEU A 102 24.18 -19.89 16.67
CA LEU A 102 23.80 -20.07 15.27
C LEU A 102 24.68 -19.28 14.30
N GLY A 103 25.24 -18.15 14.76
CA GLY A 103 26.16 -17.33 13.97
C GLY A 103 27.54 -17.96 13.77
N THR A 104 27.99 -18.75 14.75
CA THR A 104 29.32 -19.41 14.77
C THR A 104 29.25 -20.91 14.50
N ALA A 105 28.06 -21.47 14.23
CA ALA A 105 27.89 -22.92 14.00
C ALA A 105 28.53 -23.32 12.66
N GLU A 106 29.42 -24.30 12.71
CA GLU A 106 30.05 -24.93 11.54
C GLU A 106 29.42 -26.29 11.20
N GLU A 107 28.84 -26.97 12.20
CA GLU A 107 28.20 -28.27 12.03
C GLU A 107 26.70 -28.17 11.76
N PRO A 108 26.14 -29.08 10.92
CA PRO A 108 24.70 -29.12 10.67
C PRO A 108 23.90 -29.33 11.96
N LEU A 109 22.77 -28.64 12.07
CA LEU A 109 21.83 -28.86 13.17
C LEU A 109 21.09 -30.20 12.99
N THR A 110 20.91 -30.94 14.08
CA THR A 110 20.08 -32.15 14.07
C THR A 110 18.63 -31.85 13.83
N GLU A 111 17.84 -32.81 13.36
CA GLU A 111 16.41 -32.67 13.16
C GLU A 111 15.68 -32.25 14.45
N ALA A 112 16.12 -32.76 15.61
CA ALA A 112 15.58 -32.40 16.91
C ALA A 112 15.82 -30.92 17.24
N MET A 113 17.03 -30.39 16.98
CA MET A 113 17.37 -28.99 17.18
C MET A 113 16.54 -28.06 16.25
N VAL A 114 16.38 -28.43 14.96
CA VAL A 114 15.57 -27.71 14.00
C VAL A 114 14.11 -27.66 14.44
N SER A 115 13.52 -28.78 14.84
CA SER A 115 12.16 -28.88 15.35
C SER A 115 11.94 -28.00 16.57
N ALA A 116 12.88 -28.07 17.54
CA ALA A 116 12.83 -27.27 18.77
C ALA A 116 12.93 -25.74 18.48
N CYS A 117 13.78 -25.33 17.53
CA CYS A 117 13.85 -23.93 17.09
C CYS A 117 12.52 -23.45 16.53
N VAL A 118 11.93 -24.15 15.57
CA VAL A 118 10.66 -23.78 14.95
C VAL A 118 9.53 -23.71 15.98
N ARG A 119 9.49 -24.68 16.92
CA ARG A 119 8.55 -24.68 18.03
C ARG A 119 8.72 -23.43 18.91
N MET A 120 9.95 -23.09 19.28
CA MET A 120 10.25 -21.90 20.09
C MET A 120 9.82 -20.61 19.37
N PHE A 121 10.08 -20.49 18.06
CA PHE A 121 9.59 -19.35 17.26
C PHE A 121 8.06 -19.27 17.27
N ALA A 122 7.37 -20.40 17.04
CA ALA A 122 5.91 -20.43 17.05
C ALA A 122 5.30 -19.98 18.39
N ILE A 123 5.89 -20.42 19.50
CA ILE A 123 5.42 -20.06 20.86
C ILE A 123 5.60 -18.57 21.14
N ASN A 124 6.73 -17.99 20.75
CA ASN A 124 7.04 -16.59 21.06
C ASN A 124 6.39 -15.58 20.10
N LEU A 125 6.26 -15.93 18.82
CA LEU A 125 5.83 -14.99 17.79
C LEU A 125 4.32 -15.06 17.50
N PHE A 126 3.77 -16.30 17.41
CA PHE A 126 2.40 -16.45 16.94
C PHE A 126 1.39 -16.04 18.01
N ARG A 127 0.71 -14.96 17.74
CA ARG A 127 -0.36 -14.39 18.55
C ARG A 127 -1.51 -13.92 17.66
N VAL A 128 -2.69 -13.81 18.23
CA VAL A 128 -3.86 -13.26 17.54
C VAL A 128 -3.97 -11.79 17.93
N PHE A 129 -4.05 -10.93 16.92
CA PHE A 129 -4.31 -9.52 17.16
C PHE A 129 -5.77 -9.29 17.51
N PRO A 130 -6.08 -8.31 18.37
CA PRO A 130 -7.46 -7.93 18.65
C PRO A 130 -8.14 -7.48 17.36
N PRO A 131 -9.47 -7.74 17.21
CA PRO A 131 -10.20 -7.27 16.05
C PRO A 131 -10.16 -5.74 15.98
N LYS A 132 -9.76 -5.19 14.83
CA LYS A 132 -9.75 -3.75 14.60
C LYS A 132 -11.17 -3.23 14.61
N VAL A 133 -11.47 -2.29 15.50
CA VAL A 133 -12.78 -1.65 15.59
C VAL A 133 -12.99 -0.85 14.30
N ARG A 134 -14.05 -1.16 13.55
CA ARG A 134 -14.47 -0.31 12.44
C ARG A 134 -14.85 1.05 13.00
N PRO A 135 -14.37 2.18 12.47
CA PRO A 135 -14.88 3.48 12.85
C PRO A 135 -16.34 3.56 12.40
N GLY A 136 -17.24 3.15 13.28
CA GLY A 136 -18.69 3.16 13.09
C GLY A 136 -19.27 4.29 13.91
N THR A 137 -19.85 5.29 13.24
CA THR A 137 -20.96 6.12 13.71
C THR A 137 -20.92 6.56 15.19
N GLY A 138 -19.85 7.24 15.60
CA GLY A 138 -19.79 7.87 16.92
C GLY A 138 -18.67 8.89 16.98
N ALA A 139 -18.96 10.07 17.48
CA ALA A 139 -18.11 11.28 17.55
C ALA A 139 -16.86 11.14 18.46
N ALA A 140 -16.11 10.06 18.33
CA ALA A 140 -14.87 9.80 19.07
C ALA A 140 -13.71 9.33 18.16
N ALA A 141 -13.75 9.63 16.86
CA ALA A 141 -12.80 9.11 15.87
C ALA A 141 -11.77 10.15 15.39
N GLU A 142 -11.51 11.19 16.16
CA GLU A 142 -10.43 12.16 15.91
C GLU A 142 -9.29 12.06 16.96
N ALA A 143 -9.18 10.92 17.65
CA ALA A 143 -8.03 10.67 18.51
C ALA A 143 -6.91 10.08 17.68
N ASP A 144 -5.86 10.87 17.43
CA ASP A 144 -4.50 10.54 17.02
C ASP A 144 -4.30 9.16 16.34
N GLU A 145 -4.75 9.03 15.07
CA GLU A 145 -4.42 7.86 14.21
C GLU A 145 -2.92 7.85 13.80
N ASP A 146 -2.13 8.84 14.17
CA ASP A 146 -0.77 9.06 13.65
C ASP A 146 0.37 8.53 14.55
N ASP A 147 0.12 8.19 15.80
CA ASP A 147 1.18 7.66 16.67
C ASP A 147 1.33 6.14 16.51
N PRO A 148 2.51 5.67 16.04
CA PRO A 148 2.75 4.24 15.87
C PRO A 148 2.71 3.53 17.21
N PHE A 149 1.89 2.48 17.31
CA PHE A 149 1.87 1.60 18.48
C PHE A 149 3.19 0.83 18.58
N PHE A 150 3.81 0.86 19.76
CA PHE A 150 5.02 0.09 20.06
C PHE A 150 4.71 -1.03 21.04
N ASP A 151 4.92 -2.28 20.63
CA ASP A 151 4.69 -3.45 21.46
C ASP A 151 5.63 -3.43 22.69
N PRO A 152 5.11 -3.48 23.93
CA PRO A 152 5.93 -3.50 25.13
C PRO A 152 6.90 -4.70 25.21
N SER A 153 6.57 -5.79 24.55
CA SER A 153 7.41 -7.00 24.49
C SER A 153 8.55 -6.92 23.47
N TRP A 154 8.65 -5.82 22.71
CA TRP A 154 9.60 -5.65 21.62
C TRP A 154 11.04 -5.96 22.01
N TYR A 155 11.44 -5.61 23.23
CA TYR A 155 12.76 -5.89 23.75
C TYR A 155 13.17 -7.39 23.71
N HIS A 156 12.19 -8.30 23.82
CA HIS A 156 12.38 -9.73 23.65
C HIS A 156 12.09 -10.19 22.22
N LEU A 157 11.01 -9.69 21.62
CA LEU A 157 10.60 -10.07 20.26
C LEU A 157 11.70 -9.77 19.24
N GLN A 158 12.40 -8.67 19.37
CA GLN A 158 13.51 -8.29 18.51
C GLN A 158 14.58 -9.39 18.47
N VAL A 159 14.96 -9.96 19.63
CA VAL A 159 15.98 -11.02 19.70
C VAL A 159 15.45 -12.33 19.11
N VAL A 160 14.16 -12.63 19.28
CA VAL A 160 13.52 -13.79 18.65
C VAL A 160 13.51 -13.67 17.13
N TYR A 161 13.21 -12.48 16.59
CA TYR A 161 13.28 -12.22 15.15
C TYR A 161 14.71 -12.29 14.62
N GLU A 162 15.70 -11.77 15.35
CA GLU A 162 17.13 -11.92 15.01
C GLU A 162 17.51 -13.40 14.93
N LEU A 163 17.10 -14.19 15.92
CA LEU A 163 17.36 -15.64 15.96
C LEU A 163 16.69 -16.35 14.79
N LEU A 164 15.43 -16.01 14.46
CA LEU A 164 14.73 -16.55 13.30
C LEU A 164 15.43 -16.17 11.98
N LEU A 165 15.89 -14.93 11.86
CA LEU A 165 16.62 -14.48 10.67
C LEU A 165 17.94 -15.24 10.53
N ARG A 166 18.71 -15.40 11.62
CA ARG A 166 19.93 -16.20 11.64
C ARG A 166 19.65 -17.66 11.28
N PHE A 167 18.60 -18.25 11.84
CA PHE A 167 18.16 -19.61 11.51
C PHE A 167 17.86 -19.75 10.01
N VAL A 168 17.07 -18.86 9.44
CA VAL A 168 16.72 -18.92 8.01
C VAL A 168 17.93 -18.70 7.11
N THR A 169 18.84 -17.81 7.47
CA THR A 169 20.01 -17.46 6.62
C THR A 169 21.19 -18.44 6.79
N SER A 170 21.28 -19.16 7.91
CA SER A 170 22.39 -20.04 8.23
C SER A 170 22.60 -21.17 7.18
N PRO A 171 23.83 -21.39 6.72
CA PRO A 171 24.14 -22.46 5.77
C PRO A 171 24.07 -23.86 6.40
N VAL A 172 24.20 -23.96 7.74
CA VAL A 172 24.18 -25.23 8.46
C VAL A 172 22.78 -25.86 8.62
N ILE A 173 21.74 -25.14 8.20
CA ILE A 173 20.34 -25.61 8.24
C ILE A 173 20.01 -26.37 6.95
N ASP A 174 19.73 -27.67 7.07
CA ASP A 174 19.21 -28.45 5.94
C ASP A 174 17.78 -27.97 5.59
N VAL A 175 17.64 -27.45 4.34
CA VAL A 175 16.38 -26.93 3.80
C VAL A 175 15.27 -28.00 3.80
N LYS A 176 15.62 -29.28 3.56
CA LYS A 176 14.63 -30.38 3.53
C LYS A 176 14.07 -30.64 4.92
N VAL A 177 14.94 -30.65 5.93
CA VAL A 177 14.55 -30.87 7.34
C VAL A 177 13.74 -29.64 7.81
N ALA A 178 14.25 -28.44 7.64
CA ALA A 178 13.56 -27.22 8.09
C ALA A 178 12.16 -27.07 7.46
N ARG A 179 11.98 -27.45 6.19
CA ARG A 179 10.69 -27.39 5.49
C ARG A 179 9.62 -28.31 6.09
N LYS A 180 9.98 -29.40 6.77
CA LYS A 180 9.01 -30.26 7.45
C LYS A 180 8.29 -29.52 8.58
N TYR A 181 8.98 -28.60 9.24
CA TYR A 181 8.49 -27.85 10.41
C TYR A 181 8.06 -26.42 10.05
N MET A 182 8.74 -25.77 9.11
CA MET A 182 8.30 -24.49 8.51
C MET A 182 7.34 -24.77 7.33
N ASP A 183 6.23 -25.41 7.65
CA ASP A 183 5.19 -25.80 6.70
C ASP A 183 4.31 -24.60 6.27
N ASN A 184 3.28 -24.88 5.48
CA ASN A 184 2.35 -23.86 5.01
C ASN A 184 1.60 -23.20 6.18
N SER A 185 1.34 -23.91 7.28
CA SER A 185 0.68 -23.36 8.46
C SER A 185 1.57 -22.35 9.18
N PHE A 186 2.85 -22.67 9.36
CA PHE A 186 3.85 -21.75 9.93
C PHE A 186 3.95 -20.45 9.08
N ILE A 187 4.05 -20.60 7.76
CA ILE A 187 4.14 -19.47 6.84
C ILE A 187 2.86 -18.63 6.88
N SER A 188 1.68 -19.24 6.93
CA SER A 188 0.42 -18.50 7.02
C SER A 188 0.37 -17.63 8.28
N ARG A 189 0.73 -18.19 9.44
CA ARG A 189 0.79 -17.44 10.69
C ARG A 189 1.84 -16.33 10.69
N LEU A 190 2.98 -16.56 10.02
CA LEU A 190 3.99 -15.52 9.85
C LEU A 190 3.46 -14.36 8.99
N LEU A 191 2.66 -14.66 7.96
CA LEU A 191 1.99 -13.65 7.14
C LEU A 191 0.91 -12.89 7.91
N ASP A 192 0.17 -13.57 8.80
CA ASP A 192 -0.83 -12.93 9.65
C ASP A 192 -0.21 -11.89 10.60
N LEU A 193 1.05 -12.11 11.06
CA LEU A 193 1.78 -11.15 11.89
C LEU A 193 2.13 -9.85 11.16
N LEU A 194 2.14 -9.82 9.82
CA LEU A 194 2.36 -8.58 9.06
C LEU A 194 1.25 -7.54 9.26
N ASP A 195 0.13 -7.92 9.86
CA ASP A 195 -0.92 -6.98 10.27
C ASP A 195 -0.65 -6.32 11.64
N SER A 196 0.52 -6.52 12.24
CA SER A 196 0.95 -5.88 13.47
C SER A 196 0.89 -4.35 13.38
N ASP A 197 0.47 -3.70 14.46
CA ASP A 197 0.49 -2.24 14.57
C ASP A 197 1.92 -1.70 14.75
N ASP A 198 2.86 -2.52 15.28
CA ASP A 198 4.26 -2.13 15.47
C ASP A 198 5.04 -2.17 14.13
N PRO A 199 5.49 -1.02 13.60
CA PRO A 199 6.22 -0.97 12.32
C PRO A 199 7.57 -1.70 12.38
N ARG A 200 8.19 -1.79 13.57
CA ARG A 200 9.48 -2.48 13.75
C ARG A 200 9.31 -3.99 13.55
N GLU A 201 8.19 -4.54 14.00
CA GLU A 201 7.86 -5.94 13.80
C GLU A 201 7.61 -6.24 12.32
N ARG A 202 6.84 -5.39 11.64
CA ARG A 202 6.58 -5.55 10.20
C ARG A 202 7.87 -5.51 9.37
N ASP A 203 8.82 -4.65 9.72
CA ASP A 203 10.12 -4.57 9.05
C ASP A 203 10.97 -5.85 9.23
N CYS A 204 11.00 -6.39 10.45
CA CYS A 204 11.63 -7.69 10.71
C CYS A 204 10.96 -8.82 9.92
N LEU A 205 9.64 -8.89 9.92
CA LEU A 205 8.86 -9.89 9.20
C LEU A 205 9.07 -9.81 7.69
N LYS A 206 9.12 -8.59 7.12
CA LYS A 206 9.48 -8.35 5.72
C LYS A 206 10.81 -8.99 5.37
N THR A 207 11.83 -8.75 6.20
CA THR A 207 13.18 -9.28 5.99
C THR A 207 13.19 -10.81 6.08
N VAL A 208 12.55 -11.38 7.11
CA VAL A 208 12.44 -12.84 7.31
C VAL A 208 11.69 -13.49 6.14
N LEU A 209 10.54 -12.95 5.73
CA LEU A 209 9.74 -13.46 4.62
C LEU A 209 10.53 -13.47 3.30
N HIS A 210 11.27 -12.40 3.03
CA HIS A 210 12.14 -12.32 1.85
C HIS A 210 13.21 -13.41 1.85
N ARG A 211 13.86 -13.69 3.00
CA ARG A 211 14.85 -14.76 3.14
C ARG A 211 14.22 -16.14 3.02
N ILE A 212 13.05 -16.37 3.60
CA ILE A 212 12.27 -17.61 3.45
C ILE A 212 11.96 -17.84 1.97
N TYR A 213 11.44 -16.83 1.27
CA TYR A 213 11.14 -16.93 -0.15
C TYR A 213 12.37 -17.24 -1.01
N GLY A 214 13.52 -16.68 -0.65
CA GLY A 214 14.81 -16.96 -1.31
C GLY A 214 15.25 -18.41 -1.12
N LYS A 215 15.31 -18.88 0.13
CA LYS A 215 15.90 -20.16 0.52
C LYS A 215 14.96 -21.36 0.27
N PHE A 216 13.67 -21.23 0.61
CA PHE A 216 12.70 -22.33 0.56
C PHE A 216 11.89 -22.32 -0.75
N MET A 217 12.52 -22.69 -1.86
CA MET A 217 11.91 -22.65 -3.20
C MET A 217 10.57 -23.38 -3.29
N GLY A 218 10.41 -24.51 -2.56
CA GLY A 218 9.16 -25.27 -2.56
C GLY A 218 7.97 -24.55 -1.93
N ASN A 219 8.19 -23.51 -1.11
CA ASN A 219 7.13 -22.73 -0.48
C ASN A 219 6.71 -21.50 -1.32
N ARG A 220 7.47 -21.12 -2.35
CA ARG A 220 7.21 -19.96 -3.20
C ARG A 220 5.79 -19.90 -3.78
N PRO A 221 5.23 -20.98 -4.36
CA PRO A 221 3.87 -20.95 -4.90
C PRO A 221 2.83 -20.68 -3.80
N PHE A 222 3.01 -21.28 -2.61
CA PHE A 222 2.12 -21.04 -1.48
C PHE A 222 2.19 -19.58 -1.01
N ILE A 223 3.41 -19.03 -0.83
CA ILE A 223 3.61 -17.63 -0.39
C ILE A 223 2.95 -16.67 -1.40
N ARG A 224 3.17 -16.85 -2.71
CA ARG A 224 2.54 -16.00 -3.73
C ARG A 224 1.02 -16.05 -3.65
N LYS A 225 0.43 -17.25 -3.49
CA LYS A 225 -1.01 -17.42 -3.34
C LYS A 225 -1.55 -16.78 -2.07
N ALA A 226 -0.88 -16.99 -0.94
CA ALA A 226 -1.30 -16.45 0.35
C ALA A 226 -1.29 -14.91 0.35
N VAL A 227 -0.22 -14.29 -0.16
CA VAL A 227 -0.13 -12.82 -0.30
C VAL A 227 -1.17 -12.28 -1.29
N SER A 228 -1.40 -12.96 -2.41
CA SER A 228 -2.50 -12.58 -3.32
C SER A 228 -3.84 -12.57 -2.62
N ASN A 229 -4.11 -13.55 -1.75
CA ASN A 229 -5.34 -13.62 -0.97
C ASN A 229 -5.45 -12.46 0.05
N ILE A 230 -4.33 -12.04 0.67
CA ILE A 230 -4.30 -10.86 1.55
C ILE A 230 -4.70 -9.63 0.75
N PHE A 231 -4.10 -9.40 -0.42
CA PHE A 231 -4.44 -8.27 -1.28
C PHE A 231 -5.90 -8.30 -1.75
N TYR A 232 -6.44 -9.48 -2.09
CA TYR A 232 -7.85 -9.61 -2.47
C TYR A 232 -8.79 -9.23 -1.32
N ARG A 233 -8.55 -9.73 -0.12
CA ARG A 233 -9.35 -9.37 1.07
C ARG A 233 -9.27 -7.87 1.34
N PHE A 234 -8.08 -7.31 1.34
CA PHE A 234 -7.86 -5.88 1.56
C PHE A 234 -8.65 -5.00 0.58
N VAL A 235 -8.69 -5.36 -0.71
CA VAL A 235 -9.43 -4.60 -1.73
C VAL A 235 -10.94 -4.84 -1.67
N SER A 236 -11.38 -6.07 -1.36
CA SER A 236 -12.79 -6.48 -1.45
C SER A 236 -13.57 -6.14 -0.18
N ASP A 237 -12.98 -6.41 0.97
CA ASP A 237 -13.68 -6.33 2.25
C ASP A 237 -13.48 -4.97 2.93
N ALA A 238 -12.69 -4.07 2.31
CA ALA A 238 -12.24 -2.82 2.89
C ALA A 238 -11.56 -3.02 4.26
N ASP A 239 -10.95 -4.21 4.45
CA ASP A 239 -10.23 -4.53 5.66
C ASP A 239 -9.00 -3.63 5.80
N ARG A 240 -8.76 -3.16 7.01
CA ARG A 240 -7.49 -2.52 7.34
C ARG A 240 -6.42 -3.62 7.48
N HIS A 241 -5.31 -3.45 6.79
CA HIS A 241 -4.14 -4.31 6.92
C HIS A 241 -2.88 -3.44 6.91
N ASN A 242 -2.11 -3.47 7.99
CA ASN A 242 -0.98 -2.57 8.19
C ASN A 242 0.24 -2.93 7.33
N GLY A 243 0.40 -4.20 6.96
CA GLY A 243 1.59 -4.72 6.26
C GLY A 243 1.51 -4.73 4.74
N ILE A 244 0.62 -3.97 4.10
CA ILE A 244 0.50 -3.94 2.64
C ILE A 244 1.79 -3.40 1.99
N ALA A 245 2.38 -2.35 2.55
CA ALA A 245 3.61 -1.75 2.05
C ALA A 245 4.78 -2.74 2.12
N GLU A 246 4.95 -3.40 3.26
CA GLU A 246 6.01 -4.39 3.49
C GLU A 246 5.87 -5.61 2.58
N LEU A 247 4.64 -6.09 2.36
CA LEU A 247 4.36 -7.17 1.41
C LEU A 247 4.70 -6.77 -0.03
N LEU A 248 4.38 -5.54 -0.44
CA LEU A 248 4.74 -5.01 -1.76
C LEU A 248 6.25 -4.87 -1.92
N GLU A 249 6.99 -4.45 -0.89
CA GLU A 249 8.46 -4.38 -0.93
C GLU A 249 9.08 -5.76 -1.18
N VAL A 250 8.61 -6.80 -0.48
CA VAL A 250 9.04 -8.18 -0.73
C VAL A 250 8.73 -8.58 -2.16
N PHE A 251 7.51 -8.27 -2.62
CA PHE A 251 7.06 -8.68 -3.95
C PHE A 251 7.74 -7.90 -5.08
N GLY A 252 8.15 -6.66 -4.87
CA GLY A 252 9.00 -5.92 -5.81
C GLY A 252 10.28 -6.70 -6.12
N SER A 253 10.96 -7.23 -5.11
CA SER A 253 12.15 -8.08 -5.27
C SER A 253 11.81 -9.43 -5.93
N VAL A 254 10.67 -10.01 -5.59
CA VAL A 254 10.19 -11.28 -6.19
C VAL A 254 9.91 -11.11 -7.68
N ILE A 255 9.23 -10.03 -8.08
CA ILE A 255 8.89 -9.72 -9.47
C ILE A 255 10.15 -9.44 -10.28
N SER A 256 11.08 -8.67 -9.73
CA SER A 256 12.40 -8.44 -10.34
C SER A 256 13.14 -9.76 -10.63
N GLY A 257 12.96 -10.79 -9.80
CA GLY A 257 13.53 -12.14 -9.97
C GLY A 257 12.74 -13.05 -10.93
N PHE A 258 11.63 -12.63 -11.55
CA PHE A 258 10.90 -13.47 -12.50
C PHE A 258 11.67 -13.65 -13.79
N ALA A 259 11.68 -14.88 -14.31
CA ALA A 259 12.26 -15.19 -15.61
C ALA A 259 11.41 -14.63 -16.76
N LYS A 260 12.06 -14.21 -17.82
CA LYS A 260 11.41 -13.86 -19.10
C LYS A 260 11.29 -15.10 -19.98
N PRO A 261 10.15 -15.35 -20.67
CA PRO A 261 8.91 -14.58 -20.65
C PRO A 261 8.09 -14.79 -19.35
N LEU A 262 7.27 -13.81 -19.01
CA LEU A 262 6.40 -13.90 -17.84
C LEU A 262 5.35 -15.01 -18.02
N LYS A 263 5.14 -15.80 -16.95
CA LYS A 263 4.08 -16.80 -16.92
C LYS A 263 2.70 -16.13 -16.80
N GLU A 264 1.66 -16.80 -17.27
CA GLU A 264 0.28 -16.30 -17.17
C GLU A 264 -0.16 -16.08 -15.70
N GLU A 265 0.30 -16.92 -14.75
CA GLU A 265 0.05 -16.72 -13.33
C GLU A 265 0.59 -15.37 -12.81
N HIS A 266 1.74 -14.89 -13.35
CA HIS A 266 2.35 -13.61 -12.98
C HIS A 266 1.54 -12.45 -13.56
N LYS A 267 1.09 -12.54 -14.82
CA LYS A 267 0.22 -11.52 -15.44
C LYS A 267 -1.12 -11.43 -14.73
N LEU A 268 -1.66 -12.58 -14.31
CA LEU A 268 -2.89 -12.63 -13.55
C LEU A 268 -2.75 -11.95 -12.18
N PHE A 269 -1.58 -12.10 -11.53
CA PHE A 269 -1.27 -11.41 -10.28
C PHE A 269 -1.23 -9.89 -10.48
N LEU A 270 -0.57 -9.39 -11.53
CA LEU A 270 -0.60 -7.97 -11.87
C LEU A 270 -2.05 -7.48 -12.03
N TRP A 271 -2.85 -8.22 -12.82
CA TRP A 271 -4.19 -7.80 -13.21
C TRP A 271 -5.22 -7.88 -12.07
N LYS A 272 -5.20 -8.96 -11.31
CA LYS A 272 -6.21 -9.22 -10.27
C LYS A 272 -5.81 -8.76 -8.88
N ALA A 273 -4.52 -8.63 -8.58
CA ALA A 273 -4.04 -8.24 -7.26
C ALA A 273 -3.47 -6.81 -7.25
N LEU A 274 -2.44 -6.52 -8.06
CA LEU A 274 -1.74 -5.22 -7.96
C LEU A 274 -2.57 -4.05 -8.49
N ILE A 275 -3.13 -4.15 -9.69
CA ILE A 275 -3.94 -3.05 -10.24
C ILE A 275 -5.13 -2.68 -9.34
N PRO A 276 -5.92 -3.62 -8.77
CA PRO A 276 -6.98 -3.28 -7.83
C PRO A 276 -6.54 -2.60 -6.53
N LEU A 277 -5.28 -2.72 -6.12
CA LEU A 277 -4.74 -2.00 -4.95
C LEU A 277 -4.77 -0.47 -5.09
N HIS A 278 -5.02 0.06 -6.30
CA HIS A 278 -5.28 1.49 -6.50
C HIS A 278 -6.66 1.94 -6.00
N LYS A 279 -7.59 1.02 -5.76
CA LYS A 279 -8.96 1.35 -5.34
C LYS A 279 -9.06 1.92 -3.92
N PRO A 280 -8.39 1.35 -2.87
CA PRO A 280 -8.53 1.80 -1.49
C PRO A 280 -8.19 3.29 -1.30
N LYS A 281 -8.86 3.91 -0.32
CA LYS A 281 -8.59 5.31 0.05
C LYS A 281 -7.17 5.50 0.62
N THR A 282 -6.66 4.49 1.28
CA THR A 282 -5.34 4.46 1.96
C THR A 282 -4.16 4.21 1.02
N VAL A 283 -4.36 4.23 -0.30
CA VAL A 283 -3.30 3.92 -1.29
C VAL A 283 -2.04 4.77 -1.10
N GLY A 284 -2.15 6.00 -0.60
CA GLY A 284 -1.00 6.86 -0.34
C GLY A 284 0.05 6.26 0.60
N MET A 285 -0.35 5.35 1.50
CA MET A 285 0.55 4.71 2.45
C MET A 285 1.50 3.68 1.80
N TYR A 286 1.14 3.13 0.64
CA TYR A 286 1.90 2.07 -0.03
C TYR A 286 2.06 2.28 -1.55
N LEU A 287 1.65 3.43 -2.08
CA LEU A 287 1.72 3.71 -3.52
C LEU A 287 3.15 3.62 -4.07
N PRO A 288 4.20 4.13 -3.40
CA PRO A 288 5.57 4.01 -3.92
C PRO A 288 6.00 2.55 -4.14
N GLN A 289 5.62 1.66 -3.22
CA GLN A 289 5.93 0.24 -3.32
C GLN A 289 5.09 -0.45 -4.40
N LEU A 290 3.83 -0.02 -4.56
CA LEU A 290 2.93 -0.51 -5.60
C LEU A 290 3.45 -0.11 -6.99
N THR A 291 3.78 1.17 -7.19
CA THR A 291 4.37 1.70 -8.42
C THR A 291 5.65 0.96 -8.78
N TYR A 292 6.53 0.72 -7.79
CA TYR A 292 7.74 -0.07 -8.01
C TYR A 292 7.42 -1.50 -8.50
N CYS A 293 6.44 -2.18 -7.90
CA CYS A 293 6.02 -3.50 -8.36
C CYS A 293 5.52 -3.48 -9.81
N ILE A 294 4.74 -2.46 -10.17
CA ILE A 294 4.16 -2.29 -11.51
C ILE A 294 5.25 -2.00 -12.54
N THR A 295 6.17 -1.09 -12.24
CA THR A 295 7.29 -0.75 -13.13
C THR A 295 8.19 -1.97 -13.36
N GLN A 296 8.42 -2.83 -12.34
CA GLN A 296 9.14 -4.09 -12.52
C GLN A 296 8.42 -5.05 -13.49
N PHE A 297 7.09 -5.09 -13.51
CA PHE A 297 6.35 -5.88 -14.50
C PHE A 297 6.51 -5.34 -15.92
N ILE A 298 6.44 -4.02 -16.10
CA ILE A 298 6.61 -3.36 -17.40
C ILE A 298 8.03 -3.56 -17.92
N ASP A 299 9.06 -3.45 -17.06
CA ASP A 299 10.45 -3.74 -17.43
C ASP A 299 10.64 -5.18 -17.92
N LYS A 300 9.94 -6.14 -17.32
CA LYS A 300 9.97 -7.55 -17.78
C LYS A 300 9.25 -7.74 -19.12
N GLU A 301 8.11 -7.11 -19.32
CA GLU A 301 7.29 -7.22 -20.52
C GLU A 301 6.63 -5.86 -20.86
N PRO A 302 7.27 -5.01 -21.71
CA PRO A 302 6.78 -3.66 -22.04
C PRO A 302 5.36 -3.61 -22.59
N LYS A 303 4.89 -4.70 -23.20
CA LYS A 303 3.51 -4.83 -23.72
C LYS A 303 2.43 -4.71 -22.64
N LEU A 304 2.79 -4.84 -21.36
CA LEU A 304 1.86 -4.71 -20.24
C LEU A 304 1.52 -3.24 -19.91
N SER A 305 2.32 -2.27 -20.35
CA SER A 305 2.13 -0.85 -20.04
C SER A 305 0.73 -0.34 -20.44
N GLY A 306 0.25 -0.67 -21.64
CA GLY A 306 -1.09 -0.28 -22.07
C GLY A 306 -2.22 -0.89 -21.23
N THR A 307 -1.99 -2.05 -20.62
CA THR A 307 -2.93 -2.70 -19.69
C THR A 307 -2.91 -2.00 -18.33
N VAL A 308 -1.72 -1.64 -17.84
CA VAL A 308 -1.55 -0.88 -16.59
C VAL A 308 -2.21 0.48 -16.71
N ILE A 309 -1.94 1.24 -17.78
CA ILE A 309 -2.55 2.56 -18.01
C ILE A 309 -4.08 2.46 -18.00
N ARG A 310 -4.67 1.48 -18.69
CA ARG A 310 -6.13 1.26 -18.63
C ARG A 310 -6.62 0.92 -17.23
N GLY A 311 -5.82 0.20 -16.44
CA GLY A 311 -6.10 -0.08 -15.03
C GLY A 311 -6.12 1.16 -14.17
N LEU A 312 -5.13 2.04 -14.29
CA LEU A 312 -5.06 3.34 -13.61
C LEU A 312 -6.26 4.22 -13.97
N LEU A 313 -6.58 4.32 -15.26
CA LEU A 313 -7.74 5.08 -15.74
C LEU A 313 -9.07 4.56 -15.18
N LYS A 314 -9.20 3.24 -14.98
CA LYS A 314 -10.40 2.62 -14.39
C LYS A 314 -10.61 3.03 -12.94
N TYR A 315 -9.54 3.15 -12.15
CA TYR A 315 -9.59 3.50 -10.73
C TYR A 315 -9.25 4.95 -10.44
N TRP A 316 -9.29 5.83 -11.47
CA TRP A 316 -8.91 7.23 -11.34
C TRP A 316 -9.75 7.96 -10.28
N PRO A 317 -9.12 8.62 -9.30
CA PRO A 317 -9.81 9.18 -8.14
C PRO A 317 -10.34 10.60 -8.40
N VAL A 318 -11.40 10.74 -9.19
CA VAL A 318 -11.95 12.02 -9.66
C VAL A 318 -12.31 13.01 -8.52
N THR A 319 -12.66 12.51 -7.34
CA THR A 319 -13.13 13.35 -6.22
C THR A 319 -12.08 13.56 -5.13
N ASN A 320 -10.86 13.07 -5.31
CA ASN A 320 -9.77 13.19 -4.33
C ASN A 320 -8.52 13.75 -5.00
N SER A 321 -8.31 15.06 -4.90
CA SER A 321 -7.20 15.76 -5.55
C SER A 321 -5.82 15.25 -5.07
N GLN A 322 -5.66 14.96 -3.79
CA GLN A 322 -4.41 14.41 -3.25
C GLN A 322 -4.06 13.07 -3.92
N LYS A 323 -5.04 12.19 -4.00
CA LYS A 323 -4.86 10.90 -4.64
C LYS A 323 -4.68 11.04 -6.15
N GLU A 324 -5.35 12.01 -6.78
CA GLU A 324 -5.20 12.31 -8.20
C GLU A 324 -3.78 12.77 -8.56
N MET A 325 -3.16 13.58 -7.71
CA MET A 325 -1.74 13.97 -7.86
C MET A 325 -0.80 12.78 -7.78
N MET A 326 -1.05 11.85 -6.85
CA MET A 326 -0.27 10.61 -6.72
C MET A 326 -0.39 9.74 -7.97
N PHE A 327 -1.58 9.61 -8.53
CA PHE A 327 -1.82 8.85 -9.77
C PHE A 327 -1.15 9.49 -10.99
N LEU A 328 -1.11 10.83 -11.06
CA LEU A 328 -0.35 11.52 -12.10
C LEU A 328 1.16 11.24 -11.99
N GLY A 329 1.68 11.14 -10.78
CA GLY A 329 3.07 10.75 -10.55
C GLY A 329 3.37 9.33 -11.02
N GLU A 330 2.55 8.36 -10.62
CA GLU A 330 2.69 6.98 -11.07
C GLU A 330 2.50 6.83 -12.58
N LEU A 331 1.53 7.57 -13.15
CA LEU A 331 1.29 7.58 -14.59
C LEU A 331 2.52 8.05 -15.36
N GLU A 332 3.24 9.06 -14.89
CA GLU A 332 4.48 9.53 -15.48
C GLU A 332 5.55 8.43 -15.50
N GLU A 333 5.78 7.75 -14.34
CA GLU A 333 6.74 6.64 -14.24
C GLU A 333 6.38 5.47 -15.19
N VAL A 334 5.09 5.15 -15.31
CA VAL A 334 4.60 4.10 -16.23
C VAL A 334 4.79 4.52 -17.69
N LEU A 335 4.56 5.79 -18.01
CA LEU A 335 4.70 6.31 -19.37
C LEU A 335 6.17 6.40 -19.81
N GLU A 336 7.10 6.66 -18.88
CA GLU A 336 8.55 6.61 -19.15
C GLU A 336 9.02 5.23 -19.66
N LEU A 337 8.35 4.16 -19.23
CA LEU A 337 8.64 2.79 -19.65
C LEU A 337 7.75 2.32 -20.81
N THR A 338 6.88 3.18 -21.35
CA THR A 338 5.90 2.80 -22.34
C THR A 338 6.47 3.01 -23.75
N GLU A 339 6.45 1.95 -24.56
CA GLU A 339 6.84 2.00 -25.96
C GLU A 339 5.72 2.57 -26.84
N MET A 340 6.09 3.16 -27.99
CA MET A 340 5.16 3.78 -28.93
C MET A 340 3.95 2.92 -29.32
N PRO A 341 4.08 1.62 -29.66
CA PRO A 341 2.93 0.80 -30.05
C PRO A 341 1.89 0.62 -28.94
N GLU A 342 2.35 0.55 -27.67
CA GLU A 342 1.45 0.43 -26.52
C GLU A 342 0.82 1.77 -26.13
N PHE A 343 1.58 2.86 -26.27
CA PHE A 343 1.08 4.22 -26.10
C PHE A 343 -0.10 4.52 -27.03
N GLN A 344 0.06 4.21 -28.32
CA GLN A 344 -0.98 4.43 -29.34
C GLN A 344 -2.29 3.70 -29.02
N LYS A 345 -2.24 2.53 -28.37
CA LYS A 345 -3.44 1.76 -27.98
C LYS A 345 -4.25 2.41 -26.84
N CYS A 346 -3.63 3.28 -26.05
CA CYS A 346 -4.25 3.88 -24.88
C CYS A 346 -4.26 5.42 -24.88
N MET A 347 -3.60 6.09 -25.82
CA MET A 347 -3.43 7.55 -25.84
C MET A 347 -4.76 8.31 -25.81
N VAL A 348 -5.80 7.88 -26.50
CA VAL A 348 -7.09 8.59 -26.56
C VAL A 348 -7.79 8.64 -25.20
N PRO A 349 -8.09 7.52 -24.52
CA PRO A 349 -8.67 7.57 -23.17
C PRO A 349 -7.71 8.21 -22.16
N LEU A 350 -6.40 8.06 -22.32
CA LEU A 350 -5.40 8.68 -21.49
C LEU A 350 -5.49 10.22 -21.56
N PHE A 351 -5.38 10.80 -22.77
CA PHE A 351 -5.39 12.26 -22.91
C PHE A 351 -6.76 12.89 -22.66
N ARG A 352 -7.86 12.15 -22.80
CA ARG A 352 -9.15 12.60 -22.25
C ARG A 352 -9.10 12.77 -20.73
N ARG A 353 -8.48 11.84 -20.01
CA ARG A 353 -8.31 11.98 -18.56
C ARG A 353 -7.36 13.12 -18.21
N VAL A 354 -6.22 13.23 -18.89
CA VAL A 354 -5.27 14.34 -18.70
C VAL A 354 -5.98 15.69 -18.95
N ALA A 355 -6.80 15.80 -19.99
CA ALA A 355 -7.60 17.01 -20.24
C ALA A 355 -8.53 17.39 -19.07
N HIS A 356 -9.12 16.39 -18.40
CA HIS A 356 -9.90 16.66 -17.17
C HIS A 356 -9.00 17.16 -16.04
N CYS A 357 -7.81 16.58 -15.85
CA CYS A 357 -6.87 17.03 -14.83
C CYS A 357 -6.34 18.43 -15.11
N LEU A 358 -6.08 18.77 -16.38
CA LEU A 358 -5.70 20.14 -16.79
C LEU A 358 -6.73 21.19 -16.33
N ASN A 359 -8.02 20.88 -16.44
CA ASN A 359 -9.12 21.76 -16.03
C ASN A 359 -9.52 21.62 -14.55
N SER A 360 -8.71 20.97 -13.72
CA SER A 360 -8.99 20.84 -12.30
C SER A 360 -8.97 22.21 -11.63
N SER A 361 -9.96 22.50 -10.79
CA SER A 361 -9.95 23.69 -9.93
C SER A 361 -8.85 23.65 -8.86
N HIS A 362 -8.32 22.44 -8.57
CA HIS A 362 -7.18 22.24 -7.69
C HIS A 362 -5.89 22.48 -8.49
N PHE A 363 -5.23 23.61 -8.24
CA PHE A 363 -4.09 24.07 -9.06
C PHE A 363 -2.93 23.06 -9.14
N GLN A 364 -2.65 22.30 -8.06
CA GLN A 364 -1.58 21.31 -8.05
C GLN A 364 -1.87 20.13 -9.00
N VAL A 365 -3.15 19.73 -9.14
CA VAL A 365 -3.54 18.69 -10.10
C VAL A 365 -3.34 19.20 -11.53
N ALA A 366 -3.79 20.42 -11.82
CA ALA A 366 -3.61 21.03 -13.13
C ALA A 366 -2.12 21.20 -13.48
N GLU A 367 -1.34 21.71 -12.55
CA GLU A 367 0.11 21.89 -12.69
C GLU A 367 0.84 20.56 -12.90
N ARG A 368 0.53 19.54 -12.07
CA ARG A 368 1.14 18.19 -12.20
C ARG A 368 0.80 17.55 -13.55
N ALA A 369 -0.43 17.74 -14.04
CA ALA A 369 -0.83 17.25 -15.36
C ALA A 369 -0.08 17.98 -16.49
N LEU A 370 0.16 19.30 -16.37
CA LEU A 370 0.96 20.08 -17.33
C LEU A 370 2.43 19.67 -17.33
N PHE A 371 2.99 19.25 -16.19
CA PHE A 371 4.37 18.82 -16.08
C PHE A 371 4.70 17.54 -16.86
N LEU A 372 3.71 16.77 -17.28
CA LEU A 372 3.92 15.64 -18.20
C LEU A 372 4.64 16.05 -19.50
N TRP A 373 4.49 17.31 -19.96
CA TRP A 373 5.20 17.85 -21.13
C TRP A 373 6.68 18.15 -20.88
N ASN A 374 7.12 18.20 -19.63
CA ASN A 374 8.53 18.42 -19.28
C ASN A 374 9.35 17.12 -19.35
N ASN A 375 8.71 15.97 -19.44
CA ASN A 375 9.39 14.69 -19.57
C ASN A 375 9.76 14.45 -21.05
N GLU A 376 11.05 14.32 -21.34
CA GLU A 376 11.55 14.21 -22.73
C GLU A 376 10.99 13.00 -23.46
N HIS A 377 10.89 11.84 -22.80
CA HIS A 377 10.34 10.64 -23.43
C HIS A 377 8.85 10.82 -23.77
N LEU A 378 8.07 11.33 -22.81
CA LEU A 378 6.66 11.64 -23.03
C LEU A 378 6.47 12.67 -24.13
N PHE A 379 7.26 13.73 -24.12
CA PHE A 379 7.23 14.73 -25.17
C PHE A 379 7.49 14.12 -26.56
N GLY A 380 8.42 13.18 -26.66
CA GLY A 380 8.66 12.41 -27.89
C GLY A 380 7.44 11.60 -28.33
N LEU A 381 6.75 10.90 -27.41
CA LEU A 381 5.52 10.16 -27.69
C LEU A 381 4.38 11.10 -28.14
N ILE A 382 4.22 12.23 -27.46
CA ILE A 382 3.19 13.26 -27.75
C ILE A 382 3.45 13.88 -29.11
N SER A 383 4.69 14.28 -29.42
CA SER A 383 5.07 14.93 -30.67
C SER A 383 4.75 14.09 -31.88
N GLN A 384 5.04 12.78 -31.81
CA GLN A 384 4.77 11.84 -32.89
C GLN A 384 3.28 11.56 -33.09
N ASN A 385 2.44 11.85 -32.09
CA ASN A 385 0.98 11.62 -32.11
C ASN A 385 0.16 12.90 -31.90
N HIS A 386 0.79 14.07 -32.09
CA HIS A 386 0.16 15.39 -31.84
C HIS A 386 -1.16 15.58 -32.60
N GLN A 387 -1.28 15.01 -33.80
CA GLN A 387 -2.50 15.10 -34.63
C GLN A 387 -3.74 14.52 -33.93
N VAL A 388 -3.56 13.51 -33.08
CA VAL A 388 -4.65 12.89 -32.31
C VAL A 388 -4.79 13.53 -30.94
N ILE A 389 -3.67 13.89 -30.31
CA ILE A 389 -3.64 14.38 -28.92
C ILE A 389 -4.09 15.82 -28.83
N LEU A 390 -3.60 16.70 -29.72
CA LEU A 390 -3.92 18.14 -29.65
C LEU A 390 -5.43 18.43 -29.71
N PRO A 391 -6.23 17.83 -30.61
CA PRO A 391 -7.68 18.06 -30.61
C PRO A 391 -8.37 17.66 -29.28
N ILE A 392 -7.84 16.70 -28.57
CA ILE A 392 -8.41 16.22 -27.29
C ILE A 392 -8.13 17.20 -26.17
N ILE A 393 -6.91 17.75 -26.10
CA ILE A 393 -6.47 18.58 -24.97
C ILE A 393 -6.67 20.07 -25.22
N TYR A 394 -6.78 20.50 -26.48
CA TYR A 394 -6.89 21.92 -26.85
C TYR A 394 -8.01 22.65 -26.08
N PRO A 395 -9.24 22.09 -25.96
CA PRO A 395 -10.31 22.75 -25.20
C PRO A 395 -9.94 22.98 -23.72
N ALA A 396 -9.15 22.07 -23.13
CA ALA A 396 -8.70 22.22 -21.75
C ALA A 396 -7.63 23.32 -21.63
N LEU A 397 -6.66 23.35 -22.54
CA LEU A 397 -5.62 24.38 -22.58
C LEU A 397 -6.22 25.76 -22.80
N GLU A 398 -7.21 25.88 -23.68
CA GLU A 398 -7.88 27.17 -23.98
C GLU A 398 -8.66 27.69 -22.78
N ARG A 399 -9.43 26.82 -22.10
CA ARG A 399 -10.16 27.22 -20.88
C ARG A 399 -9.19 27.63 -19.77
N ASN A 400 -8.10 26.90 -19.53
CA ASN A 400 -7.09 27.29 -18.55
C ASN A 400 -6.47 28.64 -18.90
N ALA A 401 -6.08 28.85 -20.15
CA ALA A 401 -5.48 30.12 -20.60
C ALA A 401 -6.40 31.35 -20.39
N ARG A 402 -7.73 31.15 -20.43
CA ARG A 402 -8.70 32.24 -20.24
C ARG A 402 -9.16 32.40 -18.79
N LEU A 403 -9.32 31.30 -18.03
CA LEU A 403 -10.14 31.30 -16.83
C LEU A 403 -9.43 30.78 -15.58
N HIS A 404 -8.23 30.19 -15.69
CA HIS A 404 -7.61 29.61 -14.51
C HIS A 404 -7.11 30.68 -13.54
N TRP A 405 -7.50 30.59 -12.28
CA TRP A 405 -7.20 31.58 -11.24
C TRP A 405 -5.71 31.60 -10.79
N ASN A 406 -4.97 30.53 -10.96
CA ASN A 406 -3.58 30.41 -10.52
C ASN A 406 -2.60 30.78 -11.63
N GLN A 407 -1.72 31.75 -11.37
CA GLN A 407 -0.78 32.30 -12.35
C GLN A 407 0.28 31.27 -12.78
N SER A 408 0.72 30.37 -11.91
CA SER A 408 1.67 29.33 -12.27
C SER A 408 1.10 28.39 -13.33
N VAL A 409 -0.16 27.95 -13.14
CA VAL A 409 -0.86 27.10 -14.11
C VAL A 409 -1.05 27.83 -15.45
N LEU A 410 -1.39 29.13 -15.43
CA LEU A 410 -1.48 29.94 -16.64
C LEU A 410 -0.16 29.96 -17.41
N ASN A 411 0.94 30.23 -16.74
CA ASN A 411 2.27 30.31 -17.36
C ASN A 411 2.66 28.97 -18.00
N VAL A 412 2.49 27.85 -17.28
CA VAL A 412 2.82 26.52 -17.81
C VAL A 412 1.86 26.14 -18.96
N THR A 413 0.58 26.50 -18.87
CA THR A 413 -0.39 26.30 -19.97
C THR A 413 0.07 27.03 -21.24
N MET A 414 0.53 28.28 -21.12
CA MET A 414 1.03 29.03 -22.26
C MET A 414 2.29 28.42 -22.87
N ASN A 415 3.17 27.86 -22.06
CA ASN A 415 4.35 27.14 -22.54
C ASN A 415 3.95 25.89 -23.34
N VAL A 416 3.01 25.09 -22.83
CA VAL A 416 2.51 23.91 -23.57
C VAL A 416 1.81 24.31 -24.87
N ARG A 417 1.00 25.39 -24.87
CA ARG A 417 0.41 25.91 -26.11
C ARG A 417 1.46 26.33 -27.13
N LYS A 418 2.53 27.00 -26.68
CA LYS A 418 3.65 27.38 -27.53
C LYS A 418 4.34 26.16 -28.15
N MET A 419 4.60 25.12 -27.35
CA MET A 419 5.16 23.86 -27.87
C MET A 419 4.33 23.27 -29.00
N PHE A 420 2.99 23.25 -28.90
CA PHE A 420 2.11 22.78 -29.96
C PHE A 420 2.06 23.73 -31.15
N PHE A 421 2.15 25.02 -30.95
CA PHE A 421 2.25 26.00 -32.01
C PHE A 421 3.51 25.78 -32.86
N ASP A 422 4.64 25.53 -32.19
CA ASP A 422 5.93 25.28 -32.84
C ASP A 422 5.95 23.93 -33.57
N MET A 423 5.16 22.92 -33.10
CA MET A 423 5.02 21.60 -33.78
C MET A 423 4.15 21.66 -35.04
N ASP A 424 2.92 22.24 -34.92
CA ASP A 424 1.95 22.29 -36.03
C ASP A 424 0.98 23.46 -35.85
N GLN A 425 1.35 24.63 -36.40
CA GLN A 425 0.57 25.82 -36.35
C GLN A 425 -0.80 25.68 -37.06
N LYS A 426 -0.85 24.91 -38.17
CA LYS A 426 -2.10 24.75 -38.95
C LYS A 426 -3.11 23.94 -38.14
N LEU A 427 -2.69 22.88 -37.52
CA LEU A 427 -3.53 22.03 -36.68
C LEU A 427 -4.02 22.82 -35.43
N LEU A 428 -3.16 23.62 -34.80
CA LEU A 428 -3.55 24.44 -33.66
C LEU A 428 -4.66 25.45 -34.04
N LEU A 429 -4.51 26.13 -35.20
CA LEU A 429 -5.53 27.07 -35.70
C LEU A 429 -6.85 26.37 -36.03
N ALA A 430 -6.77 25.14 -36.59
CA ALA A 430 -7.97 24.34 -36.83
C ALA A 430 -8.66 23.94 -35.52
N CYS A 431 -7.92 23.57 -34.51
CA CYS A 431 -8.46 23.27 -33.18
C CYS A 431 -9.09 24.49 -32.52
N GLN A 432 -8.48 25.65 -32.69
CA GLN A 432 -9.04 26.95 -32.20
C GLN A 432 -10.38 27.26 -32.85
N LYS A 433 -10.46 27.11 -34.16
CA LYS A 433 -11.73 27.35 -34.90
C LYS A 433 -12.82 26.38 -34.44
N ASN A 434 -12.50 25.08 -34.38
CA ASN A 434 -13.45 24.06 -33.91
C ASN A 434 -13.93 24.31 -32.48
N PHE A 435 -13.04 24.79 -31.60
CA PHE A 435 -13.39 25.11 -30.22
C PHE A 435 -14.39 26.33 -30.18
N GLN A 436 -14.17 27.36 -30.98
CA GLN A 436 -15.09 28.49 -31.08
C GLN A 436 -16.47 28.09 -31.59
N GLU A 437 -16.53 27.27 -32.64
CA GLU A 437 -17.77 26.71 -33.16
C GLU A 437 -18.55 25.88 -32.13
N GLU A 438 -17.83 25.08 -31.32
CA GLU A 438 -18.44 24.27 -30.23
C GLU A 438 -18.92 25.17 -29.08
N GLU A 439 -18.17 26.23 -28.71
CA GLU A 439 -18.64 27.22 -27.70
C GLU A 439 -19.92 27.89 -28.15
N GLU A 440 -20.03 28.32 -29.43
CA GLU A 440 -21.24 28.92 -29.98
C GLU A 440 -22.44 27.97 -29.95
N LYS A 441 -22.24 26.71 -30.35
CA LYS A 441 -23.28 25.66 -30.28
C LYS A 441 -23.72 25.37 -28.83
N GLN A 442 -22.78 25.35 -27.91
CA GLN A 442 -23.06 25.14 -26.50
C GLN A 442 -23.87 26.31 -25.92
N ALA A 443 -23.46 27.56 -26.21
CA ALA A 443 -24.18 28.73 -25.79
C ALA A 443 -25.62 28.76 -26.33
N ALA A 444 -25.81 28.44 -27.62
CA ALA A 444 -27.14 28.34 -28.23
C ALA A 444 -28.00 27.20 -27.60
N SER A 445 -27.37 26.10 -27.22
CA SER A 445 -28.05 24.98 -26.53
C SER A 445 -28.46 25.37 -25.11
N GLU A 446 -27.60 26.07 -24.38
CA GLU A 446 -27.89 26.57 -23.03
C GLU A 446 -29.02 27.59 -23.02
N GLU A 447 -28.99 28.53 -23.98
CA GLU A 447 -30.06 29.50 -24.16
C GLU A 447 -31.41 28.83 -24.47
N ARG A 448 -31.42 27.84 -25.37
CA ARG A 448 -32.62 27.02 -25.65
C ARG A 448 -33.13 26.31 -24.41
N ARG A 449 -32.23 25.74 -23.60
CA ARG A 449 -32.58 25.07 -22.35
C ARG A 449 -33.16 26.05 -21.33
N ARG A 450 -32.59 27.23 -21.21
CA ARG A 450 -33.10 28.32 -20.37
C ARG A 450 -34.53 28.72 -20.75
N LEU A 451 -34.78 28.94 -22.05
CA LEU A 451 -36.11 29.27 -22.56
C LEU A 451 -37.15 28.18 -22.29
N ILE A 452 -36.74 26.88 -22.41
CA ILE A 452 -37.62 25.78 -22.09
C ILE A 452 -37.95 25.75 -20.58
N TRP A 453 -36.96 25.99 -19.71
CA TRP A 453 -37.22 26.09 -18.27
C TRP A 453 -38.14 27.23 -17.90
N GLU A 454 -37.93 28.42 -18.46
CA GLU A 454 -38.82 29.59 -18.27
C GLU A 454 -40.24 29.32 -18.77
N HIS A 455 -40.39 28.56 -19.86
CA HIS A 455 -41.70 28.16 -20.35
C HIS A 455 -42.38 27.17 -19.41
N LEU A 456 -41.64 26.15 -18.91
CA LEU A 456 -42.16 25.19 -17.95
C LEU A 456 -42.56 25.83 -16.62
N GLU A 457 -41.76 26.78 -16.12
CA GLU A 457 -42.09 27.53 -14.90
C GLU A 457 -43.36 28.36 -15.07
N ARG A 458 -43.52 29.05 -16.22
CA ARG A 458 -44.76 29.77 -16.55
C ARG A 458 -45.96 28.85 -16.61
N ASN A 459 -45.85 27.70 -17.29
CA ASN A 459 -46.95 26.74 -17.38
C ASN A 459 -47.30 26.14 -16.01
N ALA A 460 -46.30 25.83 -15.17
CA ALA A 460 -46.55 25.37 -13.82
C ALA A 460 -47.23 26.41 -12.92
N ALA A 461 -46.96 27.71 -13.14
CA ALA A 461 -47.67 28.78 -12.43
C ALA A 461 -49.17 28.90 -12.83
N PHE A 462 -49.53 28.50 -14.07
CA PHE A 462 -50.91 28.50 -14.54
C PHE A 462 -51.68 27.24 -14.14
N HIS A 463 -51.03 26.17 -13.72
CA HIS A 463 -51.68 24.97 -13.19
C HIS A 463 -51.37 24.85 -11.68
N PRO A 464 -52.16 25.53 -10.82
CA PRO A 464 -52.00 25.32 -9.39
C PRO A 464 -52.30 23.86 -9.08
N VAL A 465 -51.26 23.10 -8.67
CA VAL A 465 -51.40 21.75 -8.16
C VAL A 465 -52.39 21.84 -7.00
N THR A 466 -53.57 21.23 -7.15
CA THR A 466 -54.52 21.06 -6.07
C THR A 466 -53.79 20.37 -4.93
N ARG A 467 -53.67 21.09 -3.82
CA ARG A 467 -52.97 20.70 -2.60
C ARG A 467 -53.54 19.41 -2.05
N ASP A 468 -52.81 18.29 -2.22
CA ASP A 468 -52.93 17.15 -1.32
C ASP A 468 -51.62 16.37 -1.20
N ILE A 469 -50.47 16.94 -1.52
CA ILE A 469 -49.18 16.39 -1.19
C ILE A 469 -48.37 17.50 -0.55
N SER A 470 -48.19 17.44 0.78
CA SER A 470 -47.24 18.32 1.52
C SER A 470 -45.82 17.97 1.16
N PHE A 471 -45.32 18.48 0.06
CA PHE A 471 -43.88 18.57 -0.18
C PHE A 471 -43.31 19.70 0.68
N ALA A 472 -42.39 19.36 1.58
CA ALA A 472 -41.59 20.36 2.28
C ALA A 472 -40.95 21.31 1.26
N ALA A 473 -41.20 22.59 1.44
CA ALA A 473 -40.71 23.62 0.52
C ALA A 473 -39.17 23.57 0.46
N PHE A 474 -38.61 23.22 -0.71
CA PHE A 474 -37.20 23.40 -0.95
C PHE A 474 -36.82 24.88 -0.81
N PRO A 475 -35.81 25.23 -0.02
CA PRO A 475 -35.36 26.63 0.05
C PRO A 475 -34.88 27.06 -1.33
N LYS A 476 -35.36 28.21 -1.77
CA LYS A 476 -34.88 28.84 -3.01
C LYS A 476 -33.36 29.03 -2.93
N PRO A 477 -32.58 28.62 -3.94
CA PRO A 477 -31.16 28.96 -3.96
C PRO A 477 -30.99 30.46 -3.90
N ALA A 478 -30.13 30.94 -3.00
CA ALA A 478 -29.80 32.37 -2.91
C ALA A 478 -29.19 32.84 -4.25
N PRO A 479 -29.49 34.05 -4.70
CA PRO A 479 -28.88 34.60 -5.90
C PRO A 479 -27.36 34.65 -5.70
N LEU A 480 -26.61 34.12 -6.67
CA LEU A 480 -25.15 34.23 -6.73
C LEU A 480 -24.80 35.72 -6.81
N VAL A 481 -24.35 36.29 -5.69
CA VAL A 481 -23.76 37.63 -5.66
C VAL A 481 -22.41 37.53 -6.34
N ALA A 482 -22.26 38.20 -7.48
CA ALA A 482 -20.97 38.34 -8.13
C ALA A 482 -19.99 39.06 -7.17
N PRO A 483 -18.73 38.60 -7.04
CA PRO A 483 -17.77 39.30 -6.21
C PRO A 483 -17.49 40.68 -6.85
N THR A 484 -17.82 41.75 -6.12
CA THR A 484 -17.38 43.09 -6.43
C THR A 484 -15.87 43.14 -6.23
N MET A 485 -15.15 43.40 -7.32
CA MET A 485 -13.73 43.76 -7.26
C MET A 485 -13.56 45.07 -6.52
N THR A 486 -12.82 45.07 -5.46
CA THR A 486 -12.08 46.22 -4.91
C THR A 486 -10.61 45.84 -4.82
#